data_829dbc72af6272e53eb73b853c2b69bb
#
_entry.id   829dbc72af6272e53eb73b853c2b69bb
#
_cell.length_a   1.000
_cell.length_b   1.000
_cell.length_c   1.000
_cell.angle_alpha   90.00
_cell.angle_beta   90.00
_cell.angle_gamma   90.00
#
_symmetry.space_group_name_H-M   'P 1'
#
loop_
_entity.id
_entity.type
_entity.pdbx_description
1 polymer ?
#
loop_
_entity_poly.entity_id
_entity_poly.type
_entity_poly.pdbx_seq_one_letter_code
_entity_poly.pdbx_strand_id
1 'polypeptide(L)' 'MSEIRAEMAANVWQVPAEVGATVAAGDVLVILESMKMEIPVEAERAGVITEVRVKPGDQVQDGDVLVVAEP' A
#
# COMPACT_ATOMS: atom_id res chain seq x y z
N MET A 1 12.06 2.87 -9.52
CA MET A 1 11.15 3.25 -8.42
C MET A 1 9.72 2.96 -8.82
N SER A 2 8.98 2.30 -7.95
CA SER A 2 7.59 1.96 -8.21
C SER A 2 6.70 2.63 -7.17
N GLU A 3 5.65 3.27 -7.65
CA GLU A 3 4.62 3.83 -6.78
C GLU A 3 3.44 2.89 -6.77
N ILE A 4 3.07 2.45 -5.58
CA ILE A 4 1.89 1.60 -5.41
C ILE A 4 0.73 2.52 -5.06
N ARG A 5 -0.29 2.53 -5.91
CA ARG A 5 -1.40 3.47 -5.83
C ARG A 5 -2.70 2.77 -5.48
N ALA A 6 -3.59 3.52 -4.85
CA ALA A 6 -4.95 3.06 -4.64
C ALA A 6 -5.68 3.03 -5.99
N GLU A 7 -6.52 2.03 -6.18
CA GLU A 7 -7.31 1.89 -7.41
C GLU A 7 -8.77 2.26 -7.18
N MET A 8 -9.09 2.73 -5.97
CA MET A 8 -10.45 3.12 -5.60
C MET A 8 -10.41 4.02 -4.38
N ALA A 9 -11.50 4.72 -4.14
CA ALA A 9 -11.69 5.45 -2.89
C ALA A 9 -11.93 4.45 -1.76
N ALA A 10 -11.20 4.59 -0.67
CA ALA A 10 -11.28 3.66 0.46
C ALA A 10 -10.67 4.29 1.71
N ASN A 11 -10.82 3.59 2.83
CA ASN A 11 -10.13 3.94 4.07
C ASN A 11 -8.95 2.99 4.26
N VAL A 12 -7.86 3.51 4.81
CA VAL A 12 -6.71 2.68 5.16
C VAL A 12 -7.02 2.00 6.49
N TRP A 13 -7.00 0.66 6.48
CA TRP A 13 -7.25 -0.12 7.68
C TRP A 13 -5.96 -0.52 8.39
N GLN A 14 -5.03 -1.10 7.66
CA GLN A 14 -3.73 -1.50 8.20
C GLN A 14 -2.63 -1.21 7.18
N VAL A 15 -1.42 -0.97 7.67
CA VAL A 15 -0.24 -0.70 6.85
C VAL A 15 0.89 -1.61 7.31
N PRO A 16 0.93 -2.87 6.84
CA PRO A 16 2.04 -3.77 7.17
C PRO A 16 3.40 -3.30 6.64
N ALA A 17 3.41 -2.49 5.57
CA ALA A 17 4.67 -2.03 4.96
C ALA A 17 5.42 -1.10 5.90
N GLU A 18 6.76 -1.26 5.93
CA GLU A 18 7.63 -0.40 6.72
C GLU A 18 8.77 0.09 5.83
N VAL A 19 9.17 1.35 6.02
CA VAL A 19 10.32 1.91 5.31
C VAL A 19 11.56 1.09 5.66
N GLY A 20 12.31 0.71 4.62
CA GLY A 20 13.51 -0.10 4.76
C GLY A 20 13.27 -1.59 4.67
N ALA A 21 12.01 -2.05 4.70
CA ALA A 21 11.70 -3.47 4.60
C ALA A 21 11.88 -3.97 3.18
N THR A 22 12.42 -5.18 3.05
CA THR A 22 12.48 -5.90 1.78
C THR A 22 11.19 -6.69 1.61
N VAL A 23 10.56 -6.57 0.46
CA VAL A 23 9.32 -7.27 0.17
C VAL A 23 9.47 -8.12 -1.08
N ALA A 24 8.67 -9.16 -1.18
CA ALA A 24 8.57 -10.00 -2.36
C ALA A 24 7.26 -9.70 -3.08
N ALA A 25 7.20 -10.07 -4.36
CA ALA A 25 5.95 -9.97 -5.11
C ALA A 25 4.86 -10.75 -4.37
N GLY A 26 3.69 -10.14 -4.20
CA GLY A 26 2.57 -10.74 -3.49
C GLY A 26 2.48 -10.38 -2.00
N ASP A 27 3.52 -9.77 -1.44
CA ASP A 27 3.46 -9.33 -0.05
C ASP A 27 2.44 -8.19 0.09
N VAL A 28 1.64 -8.26 1.15
CA VAL A 28 0.62 -7.23 1.42
C VAL A 28 1.30 -6.01 1.99
N LEU A 29 1.08 -4.86 1.37
CA LEU A 29 1.69 -3.59 1.78
C LEU A 29 0.71 -2.72 2.56
N VAL A 30 -0.53 -2.67 2.12
CA VAL A 30 -1.58 -1.87 2.74
C VAL A 30 -2.87 -2.66 2.63
N ILE A 31 -3.70 -2.59 3.66
CA ILE A 31 -5.04 -3.16 3.60
C ILE A 31 -6.03 -2.01 3.65
N LEU A 32 -6.81 -1.88 2.59
CA LEU A 32 -7.84 -0.86 2.48
C LEU A 32 -9.19 -1.47 2.89
N GLU A 33 -10.11 -0.62 3.32
CA GLU A 33 -11.46 -1.03 3.61
C GLU A 33 -12.43 -0.16 2.83
N SER A 34 -13.34 -0.81 2.12
CA SER A 34 -14.39 -0.14 1.38
C SER A 34 -15.63 -1.01 1.41
N MET A 35 -16.78 -0.43 1.74
CA MET A 35 -18.07 -1.14 1.74
C MET A 35 -18.03 -2.41 2.59
N LYS A 36 -17.39 -2.34 3.75
CA LYS A 36 -17.23 -3.47 4.69
C LYS A 36 -16.40 -4.62 4.13
N MET A 37 -15.62 -4.38 3.09
CA MET A 37 -14.70 -5.37 2.52
C MET A 37 -13.27 -4.92 2.75
N GLU A 38 -12.41 -5.89 3.05
CA GLU A 38 -10.99 -5.66 3.19
C GLU A 38 -10.33 -5.93 1.84
N ILE A 39 -9.54 -4.97 1.37
CA ILE A 39 -8.92 -5.04 0.06
C ILE A 39 -7.41 -4.95 0.26
N PRO A 40 -6.68 -6.08 0.12
CA PRO A 40 -5.23 -6.04 0.24
C PRO A 40 -4.60 -5.43 -1.00
N VAL A 41 -3.62 -4.56 -0.78
CA VAL A 41 -2.80 -4.01 -1.85
C VAL A 41 -1.44 -4.67 -1.74
N GLU A 42 -1.05 -5.40 -2.77
CA GLU A 42 0.14 -6.24 -2.76
C GLU A 42 1.24 -5.64 -3.61
N ALA A 43 2.49 -5.97 -3.27
CA ALA A 43 3.62 -5.62 -4.09
C ALA A 43 3.55 -6.39 -5.41
N GLU A 44 3.78 -5.69 -6.52
CA GLU A 44 3.78 -6.33 -7.84
C GLU A 44 5.10 -7.02 -8.12
N ARG A 45 6.17 -6.57 -7.48
CA ARG A 45 7.50 -7.14 -7.64
C ARG A 45 8.30 -7.00 -6.36
N ALA A 46 9.37 -7.76 -6.25
CA ALA A 46 10.29 -7.66 -5.12
C ALA A 46 10.99 -6.30 -5.11
N GLY A 47 11.28 -5.80 -3.93
CA GLY A 47 11.97 -4.53 -3.78
C GLY A 47 12.11 -4.11 -2.32
N VAL A 48 12.56 -2.89 -2.12
CA VAL A 48 12.72 -2.30 -0.80
C VAL A 48 11.78 -1.12 -0.68
N ILE A 49 11.05 -1.04 0.42
CA ILE A 49 10.14 0.07 0.69
C ILE A 49 10.97 1.31 1.03
N THR A 50 10.79 2.37 0.27
CA THR A 50 11.50 3.62 0.49
C THR A 50 10.63 4.70 1.10
N GLU A 51 9.31 4.60 0.95
CA GLU A 51 8.40 5.60 1.50
C GLU A 51 7.04 4.96 1.75
N VAL A 52 6.42 5.32 2.87
CA VAL A 52 5.04 4.93 3.21
C VAL A 52 4.28 6.22 3.41
N ARG A 53 3.30 6.50 2.57
CA ARG A 53 2.58 7.77 2.54
C ARG A 53 1.24 7.77 3.24
N VAL A 54 0.83 6.63 3.78
CA VAL A 54 -0.48 6.50 4.44
C VAL A 54 -0.32 5.86 5.80
N LYS A 55 -1.32 6.03 6.63
CA LYS A 55 -1.39 5.43 7.96
C LYS A 55 -2.80 4.95 8.21
N PRO A 56 -3.01 4.03 9.16
CA PRO A 56 -4.36 3.58 9.50
C PRO A 56 -5.26 4.75 9.83
N GLY A 57 -6.47 4.74 9.28
CA GLY A 57 -7.44 5.81 9.45
C GLY A 57 -7.48 6.84 8.33
N ASP A 58 -6.48 6.86 7.47
CA ASP A 58 -6.47 7.79 6.33
C ASP A 58 -7.53 7.41 5.31
N GLN A 59 -8.05 8.41 4.61
CA GLN A 59 -8.88 8.21 3.43
C GLN A 59 -8.04 8.42 2.19
N VAL A 60 -8.22 7.55 1.20
CA VAL A 60 -7.51 7.63 -0.07
C VAL A 60 -8.49 7.64 -1.23
N GLN A 61 -8.05 8.19 -2.35
CA GLN A 61 -8.81 8.24 -3.59
C GLN A 61 -8.08 7.43 -4.65
N ASP A 62 -8.79 7.09 -5.72
CA ASP A 62 -8.18 6.44 -6.88
C ASP A 62 -6.98 7.27 -7.35
N GLY A 63 -5.84 6.63 -7.48
CA GLY A 63 -4.60 7.29 -7.92
C GLY A 63 -3.69 7.78 -6.81
N ASP A 64 -4.15 7.80 -5.56
CA ASP A 64 -3.29 8.24 -4.46
C ASP A 64 -2.15 7.24 -4.25
N VAL A 65 -0.95 7.76 -4.06
CA VAL A 65 0.22 6.92 -3.78
C VAL A 65 0.17 6.45 -2.34
N LEU A 66 0.24 5.14 -2.15
CA LEU A 66 0.23 4.51 -0.83
C LEU A 66 1.63 4.27 -0.33
N VAL A 67 2.46 3.67 -1.16
CA VAL A 67 3.81 3.22 -0.82
C VAL A 67 4.70 3.40 -2.03
N VAL A 68 5.97 3.69 -1.80
CA VAL A 68 6.99 3.76 -2.85
C VAL A 68 8.03 2.68 -2.56
N ALA A 69 8.40 1.93 -3.58
CA ALA A 69 9.39 0.86 -3.46
C ALA A 69 10.43 0.97 -4.59
N GLU A 70 11.62 0.47 -4.31
CA GLU A 70 12.70 0.36 -5.30
C GLU A 70 13.12 -1.09 -5.43
N PRO A 71 13.52 -1.51 -6.66
CA PRO A 71 13.96 -2.89 -6.87
C PRO A 71 15.23 -3.22 -6.09
#